data_f301e70713b5ac75ab39eaad614d93d2
#
_entry.id   f301e70713b5ac75ab39eaad614d93d2
#
_cell.length_a   1.000
_cell.length_b   1.000
_cell.length_c   1.000
_cell.angle_alpha   90.00
_cell.angle_beta   90.00
_cell.angle_gamma   90.00
#
_symmetry.space_group_name_H-M   'P 1'
#
loop_
_entity.id
_entity.type
_entity.pdbx_description
1 polymer ?
#
loop_
_entity_poly.entity_id
_entity_poly.type
_entity_poly.pdbx_seq_one_letter_code
_entity_poly.pdbx_strand_id
1 'polypeptide(L)'
;MLDTAARLQAPGTVFPNMPFSTATEFFEDLEKKLPQMNVPTWKDELYFQYHRGVFTTQADTKQRIRRTEETLLNAEKVSSLAVLYGRPYPVQDMQRAWKRLLFDHFHDIMPGSGIAVNYLDAKRNLEDVQRLGSEIIRGSLEEIAAHVNTQGEGVPVLIFNSLSWPRVEMIEVEVQLPAPTRDVHVVDAKGKAIPSELLSMDAATHRARVLLLGSTPAMGYSTYFVRVGATAVPDQSGVKSASDSLENEFVRLKLDTASGCVTSLVDKRSSAEALAPAETDTGGPKNSICGNLLQTFVDKPKQWDAWNIDADFEKQHWDLDKADEVRLLEHSPLRAVIRVKKHFQNSTFTQDITMYAGIPRVDVKMHVSWHEKHILLKVAFPLSAHNTKATYEIPYGSVERPTTRNTPPEQAQFEVPALRWADISDVRHGFSLLNDSKYGYDAKGNVLRLSLLRSPEWPDPHADEGEHDFTYSMYPHAGTWREAETVRRGLELNYRLLPMAVEKHEGALPATYSFVQLEPNNVVLTAMKKAEDDDALVLRFYEWAGKEGDVTVQVPARAHSATETDLMEKVLGELPLREGKVSVHTRPYEIKTVKVSFGKIE
;
A
#
# COMPACT_ATOMS: atom_id res chain seq x y z
N MET A 1 8.00 -45.34 6.59
CA MET A 1 7.08 -45.04 5.44
C MET A 1 7.51 -45.79 4.19
N LEU A 2 8.76 -45.69 3.70
CA LEU A 2 9.23 -46.44 2.50
C LEU A 2 9.12 -47.93 2.66
N ASP A 3 9.53 -48.52 3.79
CA ASP A 3 9.41 -49.95 4.08
C ASP A 3 7.95 -50.42 4.13
N THR A 4 7.04 -49.59 4.63
CA THR A 4 5.59 -49.89 4.65
C THR A 4 5.04 -49.91 3.25
N ALA A 5 5.37 -48.95 2.41
CA ALA A 5 4.96 -48.92 1.03
C ALA A 5 5.51 -50.13 0.24
N ALA A 6 6.78 -50.48 0.42
CA ALA A 6 7.38 -51.68 -0.19
C ALA A 6 6.64 -53.00 0.21
N ARG A 7 6.27 -53.13 1.49
CA ARG A 7 5.50 -54.28 1.99
C ARG A 7 4.08 -54.36 1.40
N LEU A 8 3.41 -53.20 1.24
CA LEU A 8 2.08 -53.11 0.67
C LEU A 8 2.09 -53.39 -0.84
N GLN A 9 3.23 -53.19 -1.52
CA GLN A 9 3.40 -53.48 -2.95
C GLN A 9 3.92 -54.91 -3.21
N ALA A 10 4.17 -55.71 -2.18
CA ALA A 10 4.67 -57.07 -2.36
C ALA A 10 3.68 -57.95 -3.14
N PRO A 11 4.13 -58.86 -4.03
CA PRO A 11 3.25 -59.74 -4.77
C PRO A 11 2.37 -60.60 -3.84
N GLY A 12 1.08 -60.70 -4.17
CA GLY A 12 0.09 -61.51 -3.40
C GLY A 12 -0.57 -60.75 -2.24
N THR A 13 -0.35 -59.47 -2.08
CA THR A 13 -1.08 -58.63 -1.11
C THR A 13 -2.47 -58.28 -1.65
N VAL A 14 -3.44 -58.11 -0.75
CA VAL A 14 -4.84 -57.70 -1.10
C VAL A 14 -4.95 -56.19 -1.29
N PHE A 15 -3.86 -55.43 -1.15
CA PHE A 15 -3.85 -53.98 -1.27
C PHE A 15 -3.71 -53.56 -2.75
N PRO A 16 -4.30 -52.40 -3.13
CA PRO A 16 -4.08 -51.82 -4.43
C PRO A 16 -2.57 -51.58 -4.68
N ASN A 17 -2.17 -51.65 -5.94
CA ASN A 17 -0.82 -51.25 -6.31
C ASN A 17 -0.61 -49.75 -6.04
N MET A 18 0.38 -49.41 -5.22
CA MET A 18 0.67 -48.05 -4.80
C MET A 18 2.10 -47.66 -5.19
N PRO A 19 2.36 -47.41 -6.49
CA PRO A 19 3.67 -47.01 -6.94
C PRO A 19 4.04 -45.62 -6.38
N PHE A 20 5.32 -45.41 -6.15
CA PHE A 20 5.83 -44.03 -5.97
C PHE A 20 5.66 -43.30 -7.29
N SER A 21 5.20 -42.03 -7.21
CA SER A 21 4.93 -41.21 -8.37
C SER A 21 5.30 -39.74 -8.03
N THR A 22 5.25 -38.90 -9.04
CA THR A 22 5.39 -37.45 -8.90
C THR A 22 4.01 -36.78 -8.98
N ALA A 23 3.91 -35.53 -8.51
CA ALA A 23 2.69 -34.75 -8.66
C ALA A 23 2.31 -34.62 -10.16
N THR A 24 3.29 -34.41 -11.03
CA THR A 24 3.06 -34.31 -12.48
C THR A 24 2.43 -35.57 -13.05
N GLU A 25 3.03 -36.73 -12.79
CA GLU A 25 2.49 -38.02 -13.26
C GLU A 25 1.07 -38.29 -12.74
N PHE A 26 0.80 -37.92 -11.47
CA PHE A 26 -0.56 -38.04 -10.90
C PHE A 26 -1.57 -37.19 -11.68
N PHE A 27 -1.26 -35.92 -11.95
CA PHE A 27 -2.17 -35.03 -12.68
C PHE A 27 -2.31 -35.44 -14.14
N GLU A 28 -1.25 -35.86 -14.83
CA GLU A 28 -1.31 -36.37 -16.20
C GLU A 28 -2.18 -37.64 -16.32
N ASP A 29 -2.14 -38.55 -15.32
CA ASP A 29 -2.99 -39.72 -15.28
C ASP A 29 -4.46 -39.35 -14.97
N LEU A 30 -4.66 -38.38 -14.10
CA LEU A 30 -6.00 -37.87 -13.78
C LEU A 30 -6.64 -37.20 -15.02
N GLU A 31 -5.91 -36.34 -15.73
CA GLU A 31 -6.39 -35.67 -16.95
C GLU A 31 -6.87 -36.64 -18.02
N LYS A 32 -6.18 -37.79 -18.21
CA LYS A 32 -6.61 -38.84 -19.13
C LYS A 32 -7.94 -39.45 -18.73
N LYS A 33 -8.30 -39.45 -17.42
CA LYS A 33 -9.51 -40.00 -16.85
C LYS A 33 -10.67 -39.01 -16.77
N LEU A 34 -10.37 -37.70 -16.74
CA LEU A 34 -11.37 -36.62 -16.59
C LEU A 34 -12.55 -36.73 -17.57
N PRO A 35 -12.40 -37.07 -18.87
CA PRO A 35 -13.51 -37.17 -19.80
C PRO A 35 -14.53 -38.24 -19.43
N GLN A 36 -14.15 -39.23 -18.58
CA GLN A 36 -15.01 -40.33 -18.11
C GLN A 36 -15.54 -40.09 -16.70
N MET A 37 -15.18 -38.99 -16.06
CA MET A 37 -15.56 -38.68 -14.68
C MET A 37 -16.57 -37.52 -14.66
N ASN A 38 -17.52 -37.60 -13.75
CA ASN A 38 -18.41 -36.50 -13.42
C ASN A 38 -17.77 -35.67 -12.29
N VAL A 39 -16.90 -34.71 -12.65
CA VAL A 39 -16.25 -33.84 -11.67
C VAL A 39 -16.92 -32.47 -11.61
N PRO A 40 -17.13 -31.92 -10.41
CA PRO A 40 -17.67 -30.56 -10.27
C PRO A 40 -16.69 -29.52 -10.80
N THR A 41 -17.22 -28.48 -11.44
CA THR A 41 -16.45 -27.33 -11.87
C THR A 41 -16.69 -26.16 -10.93
N TRP A 42 -15.63 -25.63 -10.34
CA TRP A 42 -15.66 -24.41 -9.55
C TRP A 42 -15.08 -23.26 -10.37
N LYS A 43 -15.83 -22.16 -10.48
CA LYS A 43 -15.42 -20.92 -11.20
C LYS A 43 -15.47 -19.74 -10.25
N ASP A 44 -14.59 -19.71 -9.28
CA ASP A 44 -14.48 -18.63 -8.32
C ASP A 44 -13.16 -18.79 -7.56
N GLU A 45 -12.89 -17.86 -6.62
CA GLU A 45 -11.75 -17.95 -5.71
C GLU A 45 -11.80 -19.25 -4.90
N LEU A 46 -10.65 -19.93 -4.79
CA LEU A 46 -10.46 -21.04 -3.87
C LEU A 46 -10.20 -20.50 -2.47
N TYR A 47 -11.28 -20.09 -1.77
CA TYR A 47 -11.19 -19.51 -0.45
C TYR A 47 -10.71 -20.52 0.59
N PHE A 48 -9.65 -20.15 1.34
CA PHE A 48 -9.00 -21.05 2.29
C PHE A 48 -9.60 -20.91 3.69
N GLN A 49 -10.54 -21.76 4.05
CA GLN A 49 -11.15 -21.83 5.38
C GLN A 49 -10.11 -22.19 6.45
N TYR A 50 -10.39 -21.88 7.72
CA TYR A 50 -9.53 -22.10 8.89
C TYR A 50 -8.20 -21.32 8.89
N HIS A 51 -8.02 -20.35 7.97
CA HIS A 51 -6.84 -19.49 7.90
C HIS A 51 -7.21 -17.99 7.90
N ARG A 52 -8.32 -17.64 8.55
CA ARG A 52 -8.84 -16.26 8.59
C ARG A 52 -8.06 -15.37 9.54
N GLY A 53 -7.57 -15.91 10.66
CA GLY A 53 -6.79 -15.21 11.65
C GLY A 53 -5.43 -14.76 11.14
N VAL A 54 -4.83 -15.54 10.22
CA VAL A 54 -3.50 -15.25 9.66
C VAL A 54 -3.46 -13.97 8.83
N PHE A 55 -4.58 -13.43 8.41
CA PHE A 55 -4.60 -12.12 7.74
C PHE A 55 -4.24 -10.97 8.68
N THR A 56 -4.37 -11.16 10.00
CA THR A 56 -4.17 -10.09 10.99
C THR A 56 -3.08 -10.39 12.02
N THR A 57 -2.92 -11.65 12.44
CA THR A 57 -1.96 -12.07 13.47
C THR A 57 -0.53 -11.60 13.17
N GLN A 58 0.21 -11.14 14.19
CA GLN A 58 1.57 -10.59 14.10
C GLN A 58 1.64 -9.34 13.19
N ALA A 59 0.85 -8.34 13.53
CA ALA A 59 0.69 -7.11 12.76
C ALA A 59 2.00 -6.32 12.58
N ASP A 60 2.91 -6.31 13.57
CA ASP A 60 4.24 -5.66 13.45
C ASP A 60 5.08 -6.34 12.36
N THR A 61 5.11 -7.68 12.34
CA THR A 61 5.83 -8.43 11.29
C THR A 61 5.27 -8.15 9.91
N LYS A 62 3.95 -8.15 9.75
CA LYS A 62 3.27 -7.82 8.48
C LYS A 62 3.59 -6.41 8.00
N GLN A 63 3.61 -5.44 8.92
CA GLN A 63 3.96 -4.06 8.59
C GLN A 63 5.42 -3.94 8.13
N ARG A 64 6.34 -4.60 8.84
CA ARG A 64 7.77 -4.62 8.47
C ARG A 64 7.97 -5.25 7.11
N ILE A 65 7.32 -6.37 6.83
CA ILE A 65 7.35 -7.04 5.51
C ILE A 65 6.87 -6.07 4.43
N ARG A 66 5.67 -5.46 4.57
CA ARG A 66 5.13 -4.50 3.59
C ARG A 66 6.09 -3.35 3.32
N ARG A 67 6.61 -2.71 4.36
CA ARG A 67 7.55 -1.58 4.24
C ARG A 67 8.86 -2.00 3.59
N THR A 68 9.32 -3.21 3.86
CA THR A 68 10.57 -3.74 3.28
C THR A 68 10.39 -4.10 1.81
N GLU A 69 9.25 -4.70 1.41
CA GLU A 69 8.88 -4.91 0.00
C GLU A 69 8.94 -3.61 -0.80
N GLU A 70 8.28 -2.57 -0.27
CA GLU A 70 8.23 -1.24 -0.91
C GLU A 70 9.61 -0.59 -1.00
N THR A 71 10.43 -0.74 0.05
CA THR A 71 11.80 -0.22 0.08
C THR A 71 12.66 -0.92 -0.95
N LEU A 72 12.61 -2.25 -1.07
CA LEU A 72 13.42 -2.98 -2.05
C LEU A 72 12.97 -2.70 -3.49
N LEU A 73 11.66 -2.63 -3.75
CA LEU A 73 11.15 -2.24 -5.07
C LEU A 73 11.57 -0.81 -5.45
N ASN A 74 11.59 0.12 -4.50
CA ASN A 74 12.14 1.46 -4.71
C ASN A 74 13.66 1.42 -4.94
N ALA A 75 14.39 0.62 -4.15
CA ALA A 75 15.83 0.46 -4.30
C ALA A 75 16.22 -0.07 -5.69
N GLU A 76 15.50 -1.08 -6.20
CA GLU A 76 15.69 -1.57 -7.57
C GLU A 76 15.46 -0.49 -8.61
N LYS A 77 14.35 0.25 -8.50
CA LYS A 77 13.98 1.31 -9.44
C LYS A 77 15.05 2.41 -9.50
N VAL A 78 15.42 2.97 -8.36
CA VAL A 78 16.37 4.09 -8.34
C VAL A 78 17.80 3.66 -8.65
N SER A 79 18.24 2.44 -8.25
CA SER A 79 19.57 1.94 -8.60
C SER A 79 19.69 1.61 -10.08
N SER A 80 18.63 1.11 -10.71
CA SER A 80 18.59 0.90 -12.15
C SER A 80 18.73 2.20 -12.94
N LEU A 81 18.16 3.31 -12.44
CA LEU A 81 18.37 4.62 -13.04
C LEU A 81 19.77 5.16 -12.77
N ALA A 82 20.31 4.98 -11.57
CA ALA A 82 21.64 5.46 -11.20
C ALA A 82 22.76 4.81 -12.04
N VAL A 83 22.56 3.57 -12.55
CA VAL A 83 23.47 2.94 -13.50
C VAL A 83 23.68 3.79 -14.75
N LEU A 84 22.66 4.47 -15.24
CA LEU A 84 22.74 5.33 -16.43
C LEU A 84 23.65 6.56 -16.21
N TYR A 85 24.03 6.83 -14.96
CA TYR A 85 24.86 7.95 -14.54
C TYR A 85 26.20 7.51 -13.94
N GLY A 86 26.54 6.22 -14.04
CA GLY A 86 27.87 5.69 -13.69
C GLY A 86 27.95 4.94 -12.37
N ARG A 87 26.86 4.89 -11.55
CA ARG A 87 26.85 4.10 -10.32
C ARG A 87 26.66 2.61 -10.63
N PRO A 88 27.54 1.70 -10.16
CA PRO A 88 27.33 0.27 -10.33
C PRO A 88 26.04 -0.22 -9.66
N TYR A 89 25.30 -1.11 -10.34
CA TYR A 89 24.14 -1.75 -9.71
C TYR A 89 24.58 -2.67 -8.56
N PRO A 90 23.97 -2.58 -7.37
CA PRO A 90 24.40 -3.30 -6.17
C PRO A 90 23.90 -4.75 -6.16
N VAL A 91 24.31 -5.59 -7.12
CA VAL A 91 23.79 -6.94 -7.35
C VAL A 91 23.82 -7.80 -6.08
N GLN A 92 24.96 -7.85 -5.39
CA GLN A 92 25.15 -8.73 -4.24
C GLN A 92 24.26 -8.30 -3.05
N ASP A 93 24.21 -7.00 -2.80
CA ASP A 93 23.40 -6.45 -1.70
C ASP A 93 21.92 -6.62 -1.99
N MET A 94 21.49 -6.40 -3.24
CA MET A 94 20.11 -6.58 -3.66
C MET A 94 19.67 -8.04 -3.55
N GLN A 95 20.49 -8.99 -4.02
CA GLN A 95 20.21 -10.41 -3.91
C GLN A 95 20.15 -10.87 -2.44
N ARG A 96 21.07 -10.38 -1.60
CA ARG A 96 21.05 -10.68 -0.17
C ARG A 96 19.78 -10.15 0.50
N ALA A 97 19.38 -8.94 0.17
CA ALA A 97 18.19 -8.30 0.74
C ALA A 97 16.92 -9.05 0.32
N TRP A 98 16.74 -9.34 -0.97
CA TRP A 98 15.59 -10.11 -1.46
C TRP A 98 15.52 -11.53 -0.87
N LYS A 99 16.63 -12.25 -0.79
CA LYS A 99 16.64 -13.60 -0.20
C LYS A 99 16.21 -13.60 1.26
N ARG A 100 16.61 -12.59 2.04
CA ARG A 100 16.19 -12.46 3.44
C ARG A 100 14.71 -12.11 3.56
N LEU A 101 14.23 -11.14 2.79
CA LEU A 101 12.81 -10.78 2.78
C LEU A 101 11.94 -11.97 2.35
N LEU A 102 12.31 -12.67 1.28
CA LEU A 102 11.58 -13.84 0.78
C LEU A 102 11.60 -15.01 1.76
N PHE A 103 12.64 -15.14 2.59
CA PHE A 103 12.64 -16.09 3.69
C PHE A 103 11.56 -15.75 4.73
N ASP A 104 11.38 -14.48 5.06
CA ASP A 104 10.37 -14.02 6.01
C ASP A 104 8.93 -14.06 5.44
N HIS A 105 8.76 -14.30 4.12
CA HIS A 105 7.48 -14.65 3.50
C HIS A 105 7.06 -16.10 3.73
N PHE A 106 7.88 -16.90 4.42
CA PHE A 106 7.56 -18.29 4.74
C PHE A 106 6.17 -18.41 5.40
N HIS A 107 5.47 -19.50 5.07
CA HIS A 107 4.05 -19.70 5.39
C HIS A 107 3.69 -19.70 6.89
N ASP A 108 4.64 -19.74 7.80
CA ASP A 108 4.45 -19.59 9.25
C ASP A 108 5.02 -18.28 9.83
N ILE A 109 5.82 -17.53 9.08
CA ILE A 109 6.35 -16.23 9.51
C ILE A 109 5.39 -15.10 9.11
N MET A 110 5.20 -14.87 7.81
CA MET A 110 4.28 -13.82 7.34
C MET A 110 2.83 -14.02 7.82
N PRO A 111 2.25 -15.23 7.84
CA PRO A 111 0.91 -15.45 8.39
C PRO A 111 0.77 -15.19 9.88
N GLY A 112 1.86 -15.23 10.64
CA GLY A 112 1.80 -14.99 12.08
C GLY A 112 1.56 -16.23 12.94
N SER A 113 1.77 -17.43 12.38
CA SER A 113 1.45 -18.72 13.02
C SER A 113 2.67 -19.45 13.60
N GLY A 114 3.82 -18.78 13.69
CA GLY A 114 5.03 -19.30 14.30
C GLY A 114 5.09 -19.06 15.81
N ILE A 115 6.17 -19.55 16.44
CA ILE A 115 6.48 -19.30 17.85
C ILE A 115 7.20 -17.96 18.01
N ALA A 116 7.20 -17.39 19.21
CA ALA A 116 7.75 -16.06 19.52
C ALA A 116 9.17 -15.81 18.98
N VAL A 117 10.07 -16.81 19.06
CA VAL A 117 11.46 -16.65 18.59
C VAL A 117 11.54 -16.38 17.09
N ASN A 118 10.63 -16.91 16.28
CA ASN A 118 10.59 -16.67 14.84
C ASN A 118 10.39 -15.18 14.53
N TYR A 119 9.59 -14.48 15.33
CA TYR A 119 9.32 -13.05 15.14
C TYR A 119 10.45 -12.16 15.61
N LEU A 120 11.20 -12.59 16.65
CA LEU A 120 12.42 -11.91 17.05
C LEU A 120 13.49 -11.98 15.95
N ASP A 121 13.62 -13.12 15.28
CA ASP A 121 14.58 -13.30 14.20
C ASP A 121 14.11 -12.59 12.92
N ALA A 122 12.82 -12.70 12.56
CA ALA A 122 12.24 -11.97 11.43
C ALA A 122 12.38 -10.44 11.60
N LYS A 123 12.13 -9.91 12.82
CA LYS A 123 12.32 -8.49 13.11
C LYS A 123 13.75 -8.03 12.82
N ARG A 124 14.77 -8.73 13.32
CA ARG A 124 16.19 -8.42 13.07
C ARG A 124 16.51 -8.47 11.59
N ASN A 125 16.03 -9.51 10.91
CA ASN A 125 16.21 -9.72 9.48
C ASN A 125 15.63 -8.57 8.65
N LEU A 126 14.38 -8.21 8.93
CA LEU A 126 13.66 -7.14 8.23
C LEU A 126 14.26 -5.75 8.52
N GLU A 127 14.72 -5.49 9.76
CA GLU A 127 15.45 -4.26 10.11
C GLU A 127 16.77 -4.13 9.33
N ASP A 128 17.53 -5.22 9.18
CA ASP A 128 18.75 -5.23 8.37
C ASP A 128 18.47 -4.99 6.89
N VAL A 129 17.42 -5.62 6.34
CA VAL A 129 17.02 -5.43 4.94
C VAL A 129 16.51 -4.02 4.69
N GLN A 130 15.71 -3.48 5.61
CA GLN A 130 15.20 -2.11 5.53
C GLN A 130 16.35 -1.08 5.54
N ARG A 131 17.34 -1.25 6.40
CA ARG A 131 18.54 -0.41 6.45
C ARG A 131 19.33 -0.49 5.16
N LEU A 132 19.61 -1.69 4.66
CA LEU A 132 20.34 -1.92 3.41
C LEU A 132 19.61 -1.31 2.21
N GLY A 133 18.31 -1.54 2.08
CA GLY A 133 17.49 -0.95 1.02
C GLY A 133 17.49 0.58 1.07
N SER A 134 17.40 1.18 2.27
CA SER A 134 17.47 2.62 2.46
C SER A 134 18.83 3.22 2.09
N GLU A 135 19.92 2.51 2.38
CA GLU A 135 21.28 2.91 1.98
C GLU A 135 21.45 2.87 0.45
N ILE A 136 20.91 1.84 -0.20
CA ILE A 136 20.90 1.71 -1.67
C ILE A 136 20.09 2.86 -2.30
N ILE A 137 18.90 3.15 -1.79
CA ILE A 137 18.06 4.26 -2.27
C ILE A 137 18.83 5.58 -2.14
N ARG A 138 19.35 5.88 -0.95
CA ARG A 138 20.06 7.12 -0.69
C ARG A 138 21.24 7.31 -1.65
N GLY A 139 22.15 6.33 -1.73
CA GLY A 139 23.32 6.46 -2.60
C GLY A 139 22.98 6.51 -4.08
N SER A 140 21.86 5.87 -4.51
CA SER A 140 21.39 5.96 -5.90
C SER A 140 20.78 7.32 -6.21
N LEU A 141 20.03 7.90 -5.27
CA LEU A 141 19.47 9.25 -5.41
C LEU A 141 20.56 10.32 -5.37
N GLU A 142 21.61 10.17 -4.53
CA GLU A 142 22.79 11.04 -4.50
C GLU A 142 23.50 11.06 -5.86
N GLU A 143 23.69 9.90 -6.50
CA GLU A 143 24.27 9.80 -7.84
C GLU A 143 23.42 10.53 -8.88
N ILE A 144 22.11 10.27 -8.92
CA ILE A 144 21.21 10.97 -9.86
C ILE A 144 21.23 12.49 -9.58
N ALA A 145 21.16 12.87 -8.32
CA ALA A 145 21.14 14.27 -7.90
C ALA A 145 22.40 15.03 -8.35
N ALA A 146 23.59 14.40 -8.30
CA ALA A 146 24.84 15.00 -8.75
C ALA A 146 24.84 15.42 -10.23
N HIS A 147 23.95 14.86 -11.04
CA HIS A 147 23.78 15.23 -12.45
C HIS A 147 22.66 16.24 -12.70
N VAL A 148 21.88 16.61 -11.67
CA VAL A 148 20.76 17.56 -11.81
C VAL A 148 21.27 18.98 -11.66
N ASN A 149 20.83 19.90 -12.52
CA ASN A 149 21.09 21.32 -12.32
C ASN A 149 20.23 21.85 -11.15
N THR A 150 20.91 22.12 -10.02
CA THR A 150 20.32 22.64 -8.79
C THR A 150 20.62 24.11 -8.54
N GLN A 151 21.12 24.84 -9.54
CA GLN A 151 21.37 26.28 -9.48
C GLN A 151 20.07 27.04 -9.25
N GLY A 152 20.03 27.87 -8.23
CA GLY A 152 18.87 28.68 -7.85
C GLY A 152 19.08 29.40 -6.52
N GLU A 153 18.15 30.27 -6.18
CA GLU A 153 18.14 30.94 -4.90
C GLU A 153 17.41 30.10 -3.85
N GLY A 154 17.98 29.90 -2.67
CA GLY A 154 17.48 29.08 -1.58
C GLY A 154 18.23 27.75 -1.45
N VAL A 155 17.75 26.84 -0.59
CA VAL A 155 18.28 25.49 -0.41
C VAL A 155 17.55 24.56 -1.38
N PRO A 156 18.25 23.90 -2.32
CA PRO A 156 17.60 23.01 -3.27
C PRO A 156 17.20 21.69 -2.61
N VAL A 157 16.00 21.21 -2.95
CA VAL A 157 15.43 19.93 -2.53
C VAL A 157 14.93 19.21 -3.77
N LEU A 158 15.46 18.03 -4.04
CA LEU A 158 14.91 17.11 -5.03
C LEU A 158 13.83 16.26 -4.37
N ILE A 159 12.71 16.12 -5.06
CA ILE A 159 11.64 15.22 -4.64
C ILE A 159 11.44 14.19 -5.75
N PHE A 160 11.75 12.93 -5.43
CA PHE A 160 11.68 11.82 -6.39
C PHE A 160 10.36 11.04 -6.24
N ASN A 161 9.75 10.70 -7.38
CA ASN A 161 8.55 9.88 -7.50
C ASN A 161 8.89 8.54 -8.14
N SER A 162 8.71 7.44 -7.42
CA SER A 162 8.96 6.07 -7.90
C SER A 162 7.76 5.39 -8.55
N LEU A 163 6.63 6.10 -8.71
CA LEU A 163 5.44 5.60 -9.40
C LEU A 163 5.39 6.07 -10.86
N SER A 164 4.71 5.31 -11.71
CA SER A 164 4.65 5.52 -13.16
C SER A 164 3.63 6.56 -13.63
N TRP A 165 3.15 7.42 -12.75
CA TRP A 165 2.27 8.56 -13.06
C TRP A 165 2.68 9.80 -12.29
N PRO A 166 2.41 11.00 -12.82
CA PRO A 166 2.63 12.25 -12.10
C PRO A 166 1.65 12.33 -10.93
N ARG A 167 2.13 12.86 -9.81
CA ARG A 167 1.29 13.06 -8.62
C ARG A 167 1.59 14.32 -7.86
N VAL A 168 0.61 14.75 -7.09
CA VAL A 168 0.70 15.83 -6.10
C VAL A 168 0.57 15.19 -4.73
N GLU A 169 1.47 15.53 -3.81
CA GLU A 169 1.46 14.97 -2.46
C GLU A 169 1.97 16.02 -1.45
N MET A 170 1.51 15.89 -0.20
CA MET A 170 2.05 16.68 0.90
C MET A 170 3.33 16.04 1.43
N ILE A 171 4.41 16.80 1.47
CA ILE A 171 5.76 16.30 1.74
C ILE A 171 6.37 17.06 2.89
N GLU A 172 6.93 16.35 3.86
CA GLU A 172 7.81 16.93 4.87
C GLU A 172 9.26 16.76 4.44
N VAL A 173 10.02 17.85 4.47
CA VAL A 173 11.45 17.84 4.18
C VAL A 173 12.24 18.45 5.33
N GLU A 174 13.41 17.91 5.62
CA GLU A 174 14.38 18.51 6.53
C GLU A 174 15.48 19.17 5.72
N VAL A 175 15.75 20.44 6.01
CA VAL A 175 16.75 21.25 5.31
C VAL A 175 17.64 21.99 6.30
N GLN A 176 18.91 22.18 5.91
CA GLN A 176 19.85 23.04 6.62
C GLN A 176 19.73 24.46 6.05
N LEU A 177 19.21 25.41 6.82
CA LEU A 177 19.09 26.79 6.41
C LEU A 177 20.37 27.60 6.74
N PRO A 178 20.65 28.69 6.01
CA PRO A 178 21.84 29.52 6.29
C PRO A 178 21.76 30.29 7.63
N ALA A 179 20.55 30.55 8.12
CA ALA A 179 20.29 31.21 9.39
C ALA A 179 18.94 30.78 9.97
N PRO A 180 18.76 30.90 11.32
CA PRO A 180 17.45 30.67 11.94
C PRO A 180 16.42 31.66 11.40
N THR A 181 15.18 31.16 11.19
CA THR A 181 14.09 31.99 10.69
C THR A 181 12.78 31.61 11.36
N ARG A 182 11.80 32.52 11.30
CA ARG A 182 10.40 32.22 11.72
C ARG A 182 9.53 31.84 10.54
N ASP A 183 9.94 32.16 9.32
CA ASP A 183 9.17 31.93 8.11
C ASP A 183 10.05 31.41 6.99
N VAL A 184 9.49 30.50 6.20
CA VAL A 184 10.07 30.01 4.96
C VAL A 184 9.03 30.05 3.85
N HIS A 185 9.49 30.12 2.61
CA HIS A 185 8.66 29.85 1.45
C HIS A 185 9.40 28.93 0.49
N VAL A 186 8.64 28.17 -0.28
CA VAL A 186 9.18 27.24 -1.28
C VAL A 186 8.77 27.70 -2.66
N VAL A 187 9.72 27.64 -3.60
CA VAL A 187 9.44 27.89 -5.02
C VAL A 187 9.85 26.68 -5.85
N ASP A 188 9.18 26.47 -6.99
CA ASP A 188 9.63 25.51 -8.00
C ASP A 188 10.83 26.05 -8.80
N ALA A 189 11.37 25.26 -9.71
CA ALA A 189 12.49 25.63 -10.56
C ALA A 189 12.21 26.81 -11.52
N LYS A 190 10.94 27.20 -11.69
CA LYS A 190 10.53 28.36 -12.49
C LYS A 190 10.31 29.61 -11.64
N GLY A 191 10.54 29.51 -10.32
CA GLY A 191 10.31 30.58 -9.36
C GLY A 191 8.84 30.75 -8.92
N LYS A 192 7.95 29.84 -9.29
CA LYS A 192 6.55 29.87 -8.85
C LYS A 192 6.48 29.44 -7.38
N ALA A 193 5.80 30.23 -6.56
CA ALA A 193 5.56 29.90 -5.15
C ALA A 193 4.71 28.62 -5.01
N ILE A 194 5.15 27.74 -4.11
CA ILE A 194 4.50 26.48 -3.76
C ILE A 194 3.93 26.60 -2.35
N PRO A 195 2.70 26.13 -2.10
CA PRO A 195 2.15 26.08 -0.75
C PRO A 195 3.09 25.37 0.20
N SER A 196 3.54 26.06 1.24
CA SER A 196 4.54 25.55 2.17
C SER A 196 4.40 26.19 3.54
N GLU A 197 4.89 25.49 4.57
CA GLU A 197 4.82 25.90 5.97
C GLU A 197 6.07 25.42 6.73
N LEU A 198 6.59 26.26 7.62
CA LEU A 198 7.65 25.88 8.56
C LEU A 198 7.02 25.15 9.76
N LEU A 199 7.29 23.84 9.87
CA LEU A 199 6.78 23.03 10.99
C LEU A 199 7.61 23.20 12.26
N SER A 200 8.93 23.25 12.13
CA SER A 200 9.85 23.45 13.24
C SER A 200 11.19 24.00 12.77
N MET A 201 11.86 24.71 13.67
CA MET A 201 13.19 25.26 13.46
C MET A 201 14.05 25.04 14.69
N ASP A 202 15.16 24.33 14.52
CA ASP A 202 16.22 24.28 15.54
C ASP A 202 17.18 25.44 15.32
N ALA A 203 17.13 26.42 16.20
CA ALA A 203 17.94 27.62 16.10
C ALA A 203 19.44 27.37 16.32
N ALA A 204 19.82 26.29 17.01
CA ALA A 204 21.23 25.98 17.28
C ALA A 204 21.89 25.26 16.08
N THR A 205 21.16 24.38 15.41
CA THR A 205 21.65 23.61 14.27
C THR A 205 21.21 24.20 12.92
N HIS A 206 20.33 25.18 12.91
CA HIS A 206 19.69 25.77 11.72
C HIS A 206 18.91 24.72 10.88
N ARG A 207 18.51 23.60 11.48
CA ARG A 207 17.67 22.58 10.82
C ARG A 207 16.22 22.99 10.87
N ALA A 208 15.59 23.00 9.72
CA ALA A 208 14.18 23.31 9.55
C ALA A 208 13.42 22.09 9.00
N ARG A 209 12.26 21.79 9.57
CA ARG A 209 11.27 20.90 8.97
C ARG A 209 10.24 21.75 8.24
N VAL A 210 10.08 21.49 6.96
CA VAL A 210 9.19 22.24 6.07
C VAL A 210 8.17 21.30 5.46
N LEU A 211 6.90 21.68 5.53
CA LEU A 211 5.80 21.02 4.83
C LEU A 211 5.57 21.74 3.50
N LEU A 212 5.41 21.00 2.42
CA LEU A 212 5.10 21.56 1.11
C LEU A 212 4.20 20.66 0.28
N LEU A 213 3.37 21.26 -0.58
CA LEU A 213 2.54 20.55 -1.56
C LEU A 213 3.33 20.41 -2.86
N GLY A 214 4.01 19.27 -3.04
CA GLY A 214 4.88 19.02 -4.19
C GLY A 214 4.18 18.30 -5.33
N SER A 215 4.50 18.69 -6.56
CA SER A 215 4.09 18.00 -7.79
C SER A 215 5.31 17.38 -8.46
N THR A 216 5.25 16.09 -8.77
CA THR A 216 6.40 15.34 -9.30
C THR A 216 5.97 14.49 -10.48
N PRO A 217 6.74 14.45 -11.59
CA PRO A 217 6.42 13.65 -12.77
C PRO A 217 6.53 12.14 -12.49
N ALA A 218 6.04 11.33 -13.41
CA ALA A 218 6.15 9.87 -13.41
C ALA A 218 7.62 9.43 -13.38
N MET A 219 7.96 8.42 -12.56
CA MET A 219 9.33 7.87 -12.48
C MET A 219 10.40 8.94 -12.70
N GLY A 220 10.39 9.94 -11.83
CA GLY A 220 11.21 11.13 -12.02
C GLY A 220 11.26 12.02 -10.79
N TYR A 221 11.72 13.24 -10.97
CA TYR A 221 11.90 14.19 -9.89
C TYR A 221 11.49 15.60 -10.28
N SER A 222 11.23 16.42 -9.24
CA SER A 222 11.15 17.87 -9.32
C SER A 222 12.08 18.52 -8.29
N THR A 223 12.74 19.62 -8.68
CA THR A 223 13.57 20.42 -7.78
C THR A 223 12.76 21.60 -7.25
N TYR A 224 12.83 21.79 -5.96
CA TYR A 224 12.26 22.91 -5.21
C TYR A 224 13.35 23.67 -4.47
N PHE A 225 13.11 24.94 -4.16
CA PHE A 225 14.05 25.79 -3.42
C PHE A 225 13.37 26.32 -2.17
N VAL A 226 13.92 25.97 -1.01
CA VAL A 226 13.48 26.49 0.29
C VAL A 226 14.22 27.81 0.56
N ARG A 227 13.47 28.89 0.73
CA ARG A 227 13.99 30.25 0.95
C ARG A 227 13.58 30.74 2.33
N VAL A 228 14.46 31.52 2.94
CA VAL A 228 14.21 32.23 4.20
C VAL A 228 13.28 33.41 3.96
N GLY A 229 12.33 33.64 4.89
CA GLY A 229 11.38 34.75 4.85
C GLY A 229 10.00 34.34 4.31
N ALA A 230 9.01 35.15 4.63
CA ALA A 230 7.64 34.95 4.14
C ALA A 230 7.48 35.42 2.69
N THR A 231 6.62 34.79 1.94
CA THR A 231 6.11 35.30 0.66
C THR A 231 4.60 35.12 0.61
N ALA A 232 3.91 35.97 -0.15
CA ALA A 232 2.50 35.77 -0.39
C ALA A 232 2.30 34.52 -1.25
N VAL A 233 1.73 33.49 -0.68
CA VAL A 233 1.26 32.33 -1.45
C VAL A 233 -0.08 32.72 -2.08
N PRO A 234 -0.32 32.45 -3.37
CA PRO A 234 -1.63 32.65 -3.96
C PRO A 234 -2.70 31.96 -3.12
N ASP A 235 -3.84 32.64 -2.97
CA ASP A 235 -4.99 32.16 -2.18
C ASP A 235 -5.44 30.80 -2.72
N GLN A 236 -4.96 29.74 -2.08
CA GLN A 236 -5.46 28.38 -2.30
C GLN A 236 -6.47 28.11 -1.19
N SER A 237 -7.58 27.50 -1.55
CA SER A 237 -8.56 27.00 -0.59
C SER A 237 -7.86 26.01 0.36
N GLY A 238 -7.36 26.52 1.45
CA GLY A 238 -6.68 25.72 2.46
C GLY A 238 -7.65 24.82 3.21
N VAL A 239 -7.11 23.97 4.08
CA VAL A 239 -7.92 23.14 4.97
C VAL A 239 -8.65 24.04 5.97
N LYS A 240 -9.98 23.96 5.98
CA LYS A 240 -10.82 24.55 7.01
C LYS A 240 -11.02 23.52 8.12
N SER A 241 -10.90 23.94 9.37
CA SER A 241 -11.00 23.05 10.52
C SER A 241 -11.76 23.69 11.68
N ALA A 242 -12.52 22.87 12.39
CA ALA A 242 -13.12 23.16 13.67
C ALA A 242 -12.89 21.97 14.60
N SER A 243 -13.36 22.06 15.86
CA SER A 243 -13.21 20.95 16.82
C SER A 243 -13.89 19.65 16.41
N ASP A 244 -14.83 19.72 15.49
CA ASP A 244 -15.71 18.64 15.03
C ASP A 244 -15.73 18.46 13.50
N SER A 245 -14.93 19.21 12.76
CA SER A 245 -14.97 19.13 11.29
C SER A 245 -13.68 19.51 10.61
N LEU A 246 -13.44 18.87 9.45
CA LEU A 246 -12.35 19.15 8.53
C LEU A 246 -12.93 19.29 7.11
N GLU A 247 -12.45 20.27 6.35
CA GLU A 247 -12.87 20.45 4.97
C GLU A 247 -11.70 20.97 4.12
N ASN A 248 -11.46 20.33 2.96
CA ASN A 248 -10.63 20.84 1.89
C ASN A 248 -11.44 21.01 0.60
N GLU A 249 -10.79 21.21 -0.54
CA GLU A 249 -11.44 21.35 -1.84
C GLU A 249 -12.18 20.09 -2.31
N PHE A 250 -11.79 18.89 -1.82
CA PHE A 250 -12.32 17.61 -2.28
C PHE A 250 -13.28 16.95 -1.28
N VAL A 251 -12.99 17.06 0.01
CA VAL A 251 -13.67 16.30 1.05
C VAL A 251 -14.12 17.20 2.18
N ARG A 252 -15.33 16.94 2.70
CA ARG A 252 -15.81 17.49 3.97
C ARG A 252 -16.13 16.36 4.94
N LEU A 253 -15.56 16.42 6.13
CA LEU A 253 -15.72 15.46 7.20
C LEU A 253 -16.32 16.14 8.43
N LYS A 254 -17.29 15.48 9.10
CA LYS A 254 -17.81 15.86 10.42
C LYS A 254 -17.70 14.72 11.41
N LEU A 255 -17.44 15.07 12.66
CA LEU A 255 -17.31 14.15 13.78
C LEU A 255 -18.38 14.48 14.84
N ASP A 256 -18.83 13.46 15.55
CA ASP A 256 -19.45 13.63 16.86
C ASP A 256 -18.37 13.66 17.95
N THR A 257 -18.31 14.75 18.71
CA THR A 257 -17.25 14.96 19.73
C THR A 257 -17.40 14.09 20.97
N ALA A 258 -18.57 13.50 21.22
CA ALA A 258 -18.79 12.60 22.35
C ALA A 258 -18.30 11.17 22.05
N SER A 259 -18.51 10.71 20.82
CA SER A 259 -18.15 9.36 20.39
C SER A 259 -16.85 9.30 19.57
N GLY A 260 -16.43 10.40 18.95
CA GLY A 260 -15.37 10.40 17.96
C GLY A 260 -15.75 9.72 16.62
N CYS A 261 -17.03 9.38 16.44
CA CYS A 261 -17.53 8.80 15.19
C CYS A 261 -17.52 9.84 14.06
N VAL A 262 -17.15 9.43 12.85
CA VAL A 262 -17.39 10.22 11.64
C VAL A 262 -18.87 10.12 11.28
N THR A 263 -19.59 11.23 11.39
CA THR A 263 -21.06 11.29 11.16
C THR A 263 -21.41 11.75 9.76
N SER A 264 -20.45 12.32 9.02
CA SER A 264 -20.60 12.72 7.61
C SER A 264 -19.24 12.73 6.92
N LEU A 265 -19.17 12.19 5.72
CA LEU A 265 -18.00 12.18 4.85
C LEU A 265 -18.45 12.42 3.41
N VAL A 266 -18.34 13.66 2.95
CA VAL A 266 -18.86 14.08 1.65
C VAL A 266 -17.72 14.21 0.63
N ASP A 267 -17.83 13.53 -0.50
CA ASP A 267 -17.06 13.88 -1.69
C ASP A 267 -17.65 15.12 -2.35
N LYS A 268 -16.94 16.24 -2.30
CA LYS A 268 -17.45 17.54 -2.82
C LYS A 268 -17.51 17.60 -4.34
N ARG A 269 -16.78 16.73 -5.04
CA ARG A 269 -16.79 16.67 -6.52
C ARG A 269 -18.11 16.13 -7.04
N SER A 270 -18.69 15.15 -6.35
CA SER A 270 -20.00 14.56 -6.65
C SER A 270 -21.13 15.06 -5.75
N SER A 271 -20.80 15.78 -4.67
CA SER A 271 -21.72 16.14 -3.59
C SER A 271 -22.36 14.92 -2.89
N ALA A 272 -21.74 13.74 -2.99
CA ALA A 272 -22.25 12.50 -2.42
C ALA A 272 -21.79 12.33 -0.97
N GLU A 273 -22.72 11.96 -0.08
CA GLU A 273 -22.41 11.46 1.26
C GLU A 273 -21.98 10.01 1.16
N ALA A 274 -20.82 9.67 1.70
CA ALA A 274 -20.26 8.30 1.64
C ALA A 274 -20.78 7.38 2.76
N LEU A 275 -21.34 7.94 3.83
CA LEU A 275 -21.81 7.20 4.99
C LEU A 275 -23.34 7.14 5.06
N ALA A 276 -23.85 6.05 5.64
CA ALA A 276 -25.27 5.86 5.92
C ALA A 276 -25.44 5.11 7.26
N PRO A 277 -26.64 5.01 7.83
CA PRO A 277 -26.88 4.09 8.95
C PRO A 277 -26.56 2.66 8.56
N ALA A 278 -26.00 1.88 9.50
CA ALA A 278 -25.69 0.48 9.27
C ALA A 278 -26.96 -0.36 9.10
N GLU A 279 -26.94 -1.26 8.12
CA GLU A 279 -28.02 -2.22 7.87
C GLU A 279 -27.88 -3.53 8.69
N THR A 280 -26.75 -3.70 9.37
CA THR A 280 -26.43 -4.91 10.14
C THR A 280 -26.35 -4.60 11.64
N ASP A 281 -26.63 -5.60 12.47
CA ASP A 281 -26.60 -5.45 13.95
C ASP A 281 -25.19 -5.15 14.50
N THR A 282 -24.15 -5.43 13.73
CA THR A 282 -22.73 -5.22 14.09
C THR A 282 -22.09 -4.07 13.32
N GLY A 283 -22.88 -3.20 12.73
CA GLY A 283 -22.39 -2.06 11.93
C GLY A 283 -22.25 -0.76 12.73
N GLY A 284 -22.53 -0.78 14.02
CA GLY A 284 -22.55 0.39 14.90
C GLY A 284 -23.92 0.68 15.51
N PRO A 285 -24.07 1.83 16.18
CA PRO A 285 -25.32 2.20 16.84
C PRO A 285 -26.51 2.22 15.86
N LYS A 286 -27.64 1.62 16.28
CA LYS A 286 -28.86 1.54 15.44
C LYS A 286 -29.38 2.94 15.09
N ASN A 287 -29.77 3.12 13.83
CA ASN A 287 -30.35 4.35 13.29
C ASN A 287 -29.47 5.62 13.37
N SER A 288 -28.16 5.46 13.57
CA SER A 288 -27.21 6.58 13.52
C SER A 288 -26.03 6.26 12.61
N ILE A 289 -25.40 7.30 12.08
CA ILE A 289 -24.19 7.16 11.27
C ILE A 289 -22.99 7.22 12.21
N CYS A 290 -22.14 6.20 12.17
CA CYS A 290 -20.89 6.16 12.90
C CYS A 290 -19.81 5.46 12.04
N GLY A 291 -19.17 6.21 11.16
CA GLY A 291 -17.99 5.77 10.46
C GLY A 291 -16.73 5.91 11.31
N ASN A 292 -15.66 5.23 10.95
CA ASN A 292 -14.43 5.15 11.72
C ASN A 292 -14.63 4.61 13.14
N LEU A 293 -15.61 3.71 13.30
CA LEU A 293 -15.96 3.09 14.57
C LEU A 293 -14.99 1.96 14.89
N LEU A 294 -14.26 2.08 16.00
CA LEU A 294 -13.50 0.96 16.54
C LEU A 294 -14.43 -0.04 17.20
N GLN A 295 -14.26 -1.31 16.87
CA GLN A 295 -15.03 -2.43 17.40
C GLN A 295 -14.09 -3.50 17.91
N THR A 296 -14.38 -4.08 19.07
CA THR A 296 -13.65 -5.20 19.63
C THR A 296 -14.56 -6.42 19.69
N PHE A 297 -14.03 -7.58 19.34
CA PHE A 297 -14.76 -8.85 19.26
C PHE A 297 -14.02 -9.91 20.08
N VAL A 298 -14.75 -10.78 20.77
CA VAL A 298 -14.14 -11.97 21.36
C VAL A 298 -13.68 -12.89 20.24
N ASP A 299 -12.39 -13.19 20.23
CA ASP A 299 -11.72 -14.01 19.22
C ASP A 299 -10.97 -15.16 19.89
N LYS A 300 -11.72 -16.19 20.27
CA LYS A 300 -11.22 -17.41 20.90
C LYS A 300 -11.70 -18.62 20.14
N PRO A 301 -11.08 -18.90 18.97
CA PRO A 301 -11.49 -20.02 18.15
C PRO A 301 -11.29 -21.36 18.89
N LYS A 302 -12.13 -22.35 18.59
CA LYS A 302 -12.06 -23.66 19.22
C LYS A 302 -10.79 -24.44 18.89
N GLN A 303 -10.20 -24.14 17.73
CA GLN A 303 -8.96 -24.75 17.23
C GLN A 303 -8.18 -23.73 16.40
N TRP A 304 -6.87 -23.88 16.35
CA TRP A 304 -5.98 -23.11 15.46
C TRP A 304 -5.96 -21.62 15.80
N ASP A 305 -5.62 -21.32 17.02
CA ASP A 305 -5.75 -19.98 17.62
C ASP A 305 -5.15 -18.86 16.74
N ALA A 306 -3.87 -18.94 16.36
CA ALA A 306 -3.27 -17.94 15.47
C ALA A 306 -3.82 -17.98 14.03
N TRP A 307 -4.30 -19.14 13.57
CA TRP A 307 -4.72 -19.35 12.18
C TRP A 307 -6.16 -18.93 11.90
N ASN A 308 -7.07 -19.19 12.83
CA ASN A 308 -8.50 -19.10 12.54
C ASN A 308 -9.23 -18.02 13.33
N ILE A 309 -10.37 -17.61 12.81
CA ILE A 309 -11.45 -16.87 13.48
C ILE A 309 -12.70 -17.73 13.29
N ASP A 310 -13.44 -18.02 14.36
CA ASP A 310 -14.69 -18.79 14.27
C ASP A 310 -15.82 -17.93 13.70
N ALA A 311 -16.76 -18.58 13.01
CA ALA A 311 -17.87 -17.91 12.30
C ALA A 311 -18.82 -17.13 13.23
N ASP A 312 -18.77 -17.41 14.51
CA ASP A 312 -19.62 -16.78 15.54
C ASP A 312 -18.91 -15.66 16.32
N PHE A 313 -17.77 -15.17 15.85
CA PHE A 313 -16.99 -14.09 16.48
C PHE A 313 -17.83 -12.81 16.72
N GLU A 314 -18.83 -12.52 15.88
CA GLU A 314 -19.70 -11.36 16.03
C GLU A 314 -20.68 -11.45 17.21
N LYS A 315 -20.88 -12.63 17.84
CA LYS A 315 -21.83 -12.82 18.93
C LYS A 315 -21.53 -12.01 20.18
N GLN A 316 -20.26 -11.73 20.42
CA GLN A 316 -19.81 -10.94 21.55
C GLN A 316 -18.83 -9.88 21.09
N HIS A 317 -19.30 -8.62 21.06
CA HIS A 317 -18.53 -7.47 20.63
C HIS A 317 -18.87 -6.22 21.45
N TRP A 318 -18.01 -5.23 21.35
CA TRP A 318 -18.21 -3.89 21.92
C TRP A 318 -17.89 -2.85 20.86
N ASP A 319 -18.79 -1.91 20.70
CA ASP A 319 -18.58 -0.69 19.95
C ASP A 319 -17.90 0.34 20.85
N LEU A 320 -16.77 0.88 20.45
CA LEU A 320 -16.10 1.94 21.17
C LEU A 320 -16.72 3.29 20.75
N ASP A 321 -17.97 3.49 21.12
CA ASP A 321 -18.82 4.63 20.76
C ASP A 321 -18.72 5.82 21.74
N LYS A 322 -17.71 5.79 22.62
CA LYS A 322 -17.33 6.91 23.50
C LYS A 322 -15.88 7.27 23.28
N ALA A 323 -15.60 8.56 23.19
CA ALA A 323 -14.25 9.09 23.18
C ALA A 323 -13.85 9.62 24.55
N ASP A 324 -12.61 9.37 24.95
CA ASP A 324 -12.01 9.99 26.15
C ASP A 324 -11.59 11.43 25.87
N GLU A 325 -11.16 11.70 24.63
CA GLU A 325 -10.75 13.02 24.15
C GLU A 325 -11.08 13.16 22.66
N VAL A 326 -11.66 14.29 22.27
CA VAL A 326 -11.71 14.76 20.88
C VAL A 326 -11.19 16.18 20.85
N ARG A 327 -10.09 16.42 20.14
CA ARG A 327 -9.40 17.71 20.14
C ARG A 327 -8.79 18.05 18.79
N LEU A 328 -9.01 19.28 18.32
CA LEU A 328 -8.24 19.84 17.22
C LEU A 328 -6.78 20.01 17.66
N LEU A 329 -5.88 19.20 17.13
CA LEU A 329 -4.47 19.15 17.50
C LEU A 329 -3.64 20.15 16.70
N GLU A 330 -3.93 20.23 15.42
CA GLU A 330 -3.22 21.07 14.46
C GLU A 330 -4.21 21.71 13.49
N HIS A 331 -4.00 22.97 13.18
CA HIS A 331 -4.79 23.70 12.20
C HIS A 331 -3.90 24.66 11.43
N SER A 332 -3.64 24.35 10.17
CA SER A 332 -2.96 25.23 9.23
C SER A 332 -3.67 25.20 7.88
N PRO A 333 -3.38 26.13 6.97
CA PRO A 333 -3.93 26.08 5.62
C PRO A 333 -3.56 24.80 4.85
N LEU A 334 -2.44 24.15 5.19
CA LEU A 334 -1.96 22.96 4.48
C LEU A 334 -2.39 21.65 5.14
N ARG A 335 -2.54 21.65 6.48
CA ARG A 335 -2.85 20.44 7.24
C ARG A 335 -3.70 20.76 8.46
N ALA A 336 -4.69 19.92 8.72
CA ALA A 336 -5.41 19.95 9.98
C ALA A 336 -5.55 18.54 10.54
N VAL A 337 -5.48 18.42 11.87
CA VAL A 337 -5.51 17.15 12.58
C VAL A 337 -6.50 17.23 13.74
N ILE A 338 -7.48 16.32 13.75
CA ILE A 338 -8.32 16.08 14.93
C ILE A 338 -7.85 14.79 15.58
N ARG A 339 -7.48 14.85 16.85
CA ARG A 339 -7.14 13.69 17.67
C ARG A 339 -8.36 13.16 18.40
N VAL A 340 -8.58 11.86 18.26
CA VAL A 340 -9.57 11.10 19.04
C VAL A 340 -8.83 10.08 19.88
N LYS A 341 -9.08 10.06 21.20
CA LYS A 341 -8.57 9.02 22.09
C LYS A 341 -9.71 8.18 22.61
N LYS A 342 -9.47 6.89 22.70
CA LYS A 342 -10.38 5.88 23.25
C LYS A 342 -9.60 4.87 24.07
N HIS A 343 -10.30 4.10 24.90
CA HIS A 343 -9.73 2.95 25.60
C HIS A 343 -10.68 1.75 25.52
N PHE A 344 -10.11 0.58 25.72
CA PHE A 344 -10.85 -0.65 25.94
C PHE A 344 -10.05 -1.51 26.91
N GLN A 345 -10.63 -1.83 28.06
CA GLN A 345 -9.98 -2.58 29.14
C GLN A 345 -8.58 -2.00 29.47
N ASN A 346 -7.48 -2.71 29.11
CA ASN A 346 -6.11 -2.30 29.39
C ASN A 346 -5.43 -1.58 28.20
N SER A 347 -6.13 -1.44 27.09
CA SER A 347 -5.60 -0.90 25.83
C SER A 347 -6.08 0.51 25.57
N THR A 348 -5.21 1.30 24.93
CA THR A 348 -5.55 2.68 24.54
C THR A 348 -5.35 2.89 23.04
N PHE A 349 -6.17 3.76 22.46
CA PHE A 349 -6.18 4.08 21.04
C PHE A 349 -6.09 5.58 20.84
N THR A 350 -5.17 6.01 20.00
CA THR A 350 -5.09 7.39 19.52
C THR A 350 -5.28 7.37 18.00
N GLN A 351 -6.28 8.10 17.51
CA GLN A 351 -6.57 8.29 16.09
C GLN A 351 -6.31 9.74 15.74
N ASP A 352 -5.27 10.02 14.95
CA ASP A 352 -5.00 11.34 14.39
C ASP A 352 -5.63 11.42 13.00
N ILE A 353 -6.84 11.97 12.93
CA ILE A 353 -7.61 12.17 11.70
C ILE A 353 -7.06 13.40 11.00
N THR A 354 -6.36 13.18 9.89
CA THR A 354 -5.57 14.19 9.20
C THR A 354 -6.14 14.48 7.82
N MET A 355 -6.34 15.76 7.54
CA MET A 355 -6.71 16.25 6.21
C MET A 355 -5.63 17.20 5.68
N TYR A 356 -5.29 17.05 4.41
CA TYR A 356 -4.32 17.88 3.71
C TYR A 356 -4.98 18.69 2.60
N ALA A 357 -4.48 19.89 2.34
CA ALA A 357 -4.84 20.64 1.13
C ALA A 357 -4.35 19.87 -0.11
N GLY A 358 -5.11 19.88 -1.19
CA GLY A 358 -4.73 19.23 -2.45
C GLY A 358 -4.86 17.70 -2.48
N ILE A 359 -5.26 17.04 -1.39
CA ILE A 359 -5.31 15.59 -1.28
C ILE A 359 -6.76 15.11 -1.09
N PRO A 360 -7.31 14.25 -1.96
CA PRO A 360 -8.72 13.86 -1.95
C PRO A 360 -9.06 12.70 -0.98
N ARG A 361 -8.26 12.47 0.05
CA ARG A 361 -8.49 11.45 1.09
C ARG A 361 -8.29 12.02 2.49
N VAL A 362 -8.76 11.30 3.49
CA VAL A 362 -8.53 11.60 4.90
C VAL A 362 -7.73 10.46 5.51
N ASP A 363 -6.54 10.75 6.02
CA ASP A 363 -5.66 9.76 6.62
C ASP A 363 -5.95 9.65 8.12
N VAL A 364 -6.01 8.43 8.65
CA VAL A 364 -6.11 8.15 10.08
C VAL A 364 -4.83 7.46 10.52
N LYS A 365 -3.97 8.20 11.24
CA LYS A 365 -2.78 7.63 11.87
C LYS A 365 -3.19 7.06 13.22
N MET A 366 -3.05 5.74 13.35
CA MET A 366 -3.34 5.01 14.57
C MET A 366 -2.08 4.82 15.39
N HIS A 367 -2.18 5.11 16.68
CA HIS A 367 -1.25 4.63 17.69
C HIS A 367 -2.05 3.83 18.73
N VAL A 368 -1.64 2.59 18.97
CA VAL A 368 -2.34 1.64 19.85
C VAL A 368 -1.36 1.05 20.84
N SER A 369 -1.63 1.21 22.14
CA SER A 369 -1.00 0.44 23.20
C SER A 369 -1.92 -0.75 23.49
N TRP A 370 -1.55 -1.95 23.02
CA TRP A 370 -2.41 -3.13 22.97
C TRP A 370 -2.02 -4.17 24.02
N HIS A 371 -2.99 -4.52 24.90
CA HIS A 371 -2.76 -5.42 26.04
C HIS A 371 -3.88 -6.45 26.23
N GLU A 372 -4.63 -6.73 25.16
CA GLU A 372 -5.73 -7.69 25.22
C GLU A 372 -5.31 -9.11 24.79
N LYS A 373 -6.08 -10.10 25.23
CA LYS A 373 -5.94 -11.50 24.84
C LYS A 373 -7.26 -12.01 24.26
N HIS A 374 -7.18 -12.78 23.17
CA HIS A 374 -8.35 -13.31 22.47
C HIS A 374 -9.39 -12.22 22.11
N ILE A 375 -8.89 -11.06 21.70
CA ILE A 375 -9.69 -9.94 21.21
C ILE A 375 -9.23 -9.60 19.78
N LEU A 376 -10.20 -9.41 18.89
CA LEU A 376 -9.99 -8.90 17.53
C LEU A 376 -10.47 -7.45 17.50
N LEU A 377 -9.62 -6.54 17.06
CA LEU A 377 -9.93 -5.12 16.85
C LEU A 377 -10.18 -4.87 15.37
N LYS A 378 -11.30 -4.22 15.07
CA LYS A 378 -11.65 -3.75 13.71
C LYS A 378 -12.03 -2.28 13.72
N VAL A 379 -11.95 -1.64 12.55
CA VAL A 379 -12.58 -0.35 12.27
C VAL A 379 -13.68 -0.53 11.24
N ALA A 380 -14.86 0.04 11.49
CA ALA A 380 -16.07 -0.13 10.71
C ALA A 380 -16.53 1.16 10.02
N PHE A 381 -17.04 1.02 8.80
CA PHE A 381 -17.60 2.08 7.98
C PHE A 381 -18.95 1.63 7.40
N PRO A 382 -20.09 2.15 7.90
CA PRO A 382 -21.38 1.95 7.29
C PRO A 382 -21.53 2.92 6.10
N LEU A 383 -21.72 2.37 4.90
CA LEU A 383 -21.62 3.12 3.64
C LEU A 383 -22.98 3.39 3.02
N SER A 384 -23.07 4.48 2.26
CA SER A 384 -24.26 4.85 1.48
C SER A 384 -24.30 4.18 0.10
N ALA A 385 -23.15 3.73 -0.41
CA ALA A 385 -23.09 2.98 -1.65
C ALA A 385 -23.65 1.57 -1.43
N HIS A 386 -24.55 1.14 -2.32
CA HIS A 386 -25.18 -0.17 -2.26
C HIS A 386 -24.63 -1.08 -3.35
N ASN A 387 -23.99 -2.17 -2.93
CA ASN A 387 -23.53 -3.21 -3.83
C ASN A 387 -23.54 -4.56 -3.10
N THR A 388 -23.94 -5.64 -3.79
CA THR A 388 -23.90 -7.01 -3.27
C THR A 388 -22.50 -7.59 -3.26
N LYS A 389 -21.51 -6.84 -3.74
CA LYS A 389 -20.11 -7.21 -3.77
C LYS A 389 -19.24 -6.04 -3.32
N ALA A 390 -18.16 -6.35 -2.62
CA ALA A 390 -17.03 -5.47 -2.38
C ALA A 390 -15.85 -5.90 -3.24
N THR A 391 -15.04 -4.95 -3.70
CA THR A 391 -13.83 -5.21 -4.49
C THR A 391 -12.60 -5.08 -3.61
N TYR A 392 -11.67 -6.01 -3.75
CA TYR A 392 -10.46 -6.11 -2.95
C TYR A 392 -9.22 -6.19 -3.83
N GLU A 393 -8.15 -5.50 -3.45
CA GLU A 393 -6.87 -5.65 -4.12
C GLU A 393 -6.24 -7.02 -3.83
N ILE A 394 -5.81 -7.69 -4.90
CA ILE A 394 -4.94 -8.87 -4.86
C ILE A 394 -3.65 -8.59 -5.63
N PRO A 395 -2.61 -9.42 -5.52
CA PRO A 395 -1.41 -9.25 -6.34
C PRO A 395 -1.74 -9.17 -7.84
N TYR A 396 -1.32 -8.06 -8.48
CA TYR A 396 -1.53 -7.78 -9.90
C TYR A 396 -2.99 -7.74 -10.37
N GLY A 397 -3.93 -7.41 -9.49
CA GLY A 397 -5.32 -7.36 -9.86
C GLY A 397 -6.26 -7.02 -8.73
N SER A 398 -7.52 -7.37 -8.92
CA SER A 398 -8.58 -7.23 -7.93
C SER A 398 -9.54 -8.41 -8.00
N VAL A 399 -10.23 -8.69 -6.91
CA VAL A 399 -11.27 -9.71 -6.81
C VAL A 399 -12.50 -9.13 -6.17
N GLU A 400 -13.68 -9.53 -6.65
CA GLU A 400 -14.96 -9.20 -6.05
C GLU A 400 -15.41 -10.32 -5.13
N ARG A 401 -15.84 -9.97 -3.92
CA ARG A 401 -16.41 -10.92 -2.95
C ARG A 401 -17.75 -10.43 -2.45
N PRO A 402 -18.69 -11.36 -2.11
CA PRO A 402 -20.03 -10.99 -1.70
C PRO A 402 -20.06 -10.21 -0.37
N THR A 403 -20.97 -9.23 -0.28
CA THR A 403 -21.34 -8.58 0.98
C THR A 403 -22.52 -9.28 1.66
N THR A 404 -23.11 -10.27 1.01
CA THR A 404 -24.21 -11.10 1.51
C THR A 404 -23.69 -12.38 2.18
N ARG A 405 -24.57 -13.10 2.89
CA ARG A 405 -24.27 -14.36 3.59
C ARG A 405 -25.38 -15.40 3.33
N ASN A 406 -25.89 -15.44 2.08
CA ASN A 406 -27.07 -16.24 1.71
C ASN A 406 -26.74 -17.70 1.43
N THR A 407 -25.53 -18.00 0.96
CA THR A 407 -25.08 -19.33 0.59
C THR A 407 -23.92 -19.81 1.46
N PRO A 408 -23.66 -21.13 1.58
CA PRO A 408 -22.52 -21.62 2.36
C PRO A 408 -21.16 -21.03 1.95
N PRO A 409 -20.82 -20.86 0.65
CA PRO A 409 -19.59 -20.16 0.26
C PRO A 409 -19.55 -18.71 0.74
N GLU A 410 -20.65 -17.95 0.63
CA GLU A 410 -20.73 -16.58 1.13
C GLU A 410 -20.59 -16.52 2.66
N GLN A 411 -21.23 -17.46 3.38
CA GLN A 411 -21.10 -17.56 4.84
C GLN A 411 -19.69 -17.90 5.28
N ALA A 412 -18.90 -18.59 4.47
CA ALA A 412 -17.51 -18.90 4.77
C ALA A 412 -16.58 -17.67 4.67
N GLN A 413 -16.92 -16.69 3.81
CA GLN A 413 -16.10 -15.52 3.49
C GLN A 413 -16.37 -14.31 4.43
N PHE A 414 -16.47 -14.56 5.74
CA PHE A 414 -16.71 -13.52 6.74
C PHE A 414 -15.44 -12.76 7.20
N GLU A 415 -14.28 -13.21 6.78
CA GLU A 415 -12.99 -12.53 6.88
C GLU A 415 -12.20 -12.87 5.63
N VAL A 416 -11.72 -11.88 4.88
CA VAL A 416 -11.09 -12.08 3.58
C VAL A 416 -9.81 -11.27 3.46
N PRO A 417 -8.80 -11.75 2.70
CA PRO A 417 -7.56 -11.01 2.52
C PRO A 417 -7.68 -9.95 1.45
N ALA A 418 -7.01 -8.81 1.66
CA ALA A 418 -6.68 -7.86 0.62
C ALA A 418 -5.34 -7.18 0.93
N LEU A 419 -4.80 -6.43 -0.04
CA LEU A 419 -3.52 -5.73 0.14
C LEU A 419 -3.75 -4.30 0.64
N ARG A 420 -3.66 -3.33 -0.26
CA ARG A 420 -3.63 -1.90 0.09
C ARG A 420 -5.00 -1.25 0.15
N TRP A 421 -6.02 -1.88 -0.43
CA TRP A 421 -7.36 -1.30 -0.48
C TRP A 421 -8.48 -2.33 -0.60
N ALA A 422 -9.66 -1.91 -0.13
CA ALA A 422 -10.95 -2.51 -0.42
C ALA A 422 -11.96 -1.40 -0.73
N ASP A 423 -12.99 -1.72 -1.53
CA ASP A 423 -13.94 -0.75 -2.05
C ASP A 423 -15.37 -1.30 -2.07
N ILE A 424 -16.32 -0.45 -1.70
CA ILE A 424 -17.73 -0.64 -2.02
C ILE A 424 -18.19 0.59 -2.79
N SER A 425 -18.58 0.38 -4.04
CA SER A 425 -19.07 1.44 -4.93
C SER A 425 -20.21 0.96 -5.81
N ASP A 426 -21.04 1.90 -6.18
CA ASP A 426 -22.02 1.78 -7.28
C ASP A 426 -21.62 2.70 -8.45
N VAL A 427 -22.48 2.78 -9.47
CA VAL A 427 -22.19 3.63 -10.65
C VAL A 427 -22.19 5.14 -10.35
N ARG A 428 -22.65 5.57 -9.18
CA ARG A 428 -22.77 6.99 -8.82
C ARG A 428 -21.65 7.43 -7.91
N HIS A 429 -21.34 6.63 -6.87
CA HIS A 429 -20.36 6.96 -5.87
C HIS A 429 -19.87 5.72 -5.12
N GLY A 430 -18.78 5.86 -4.38
CA GLY A 430 -18.20 4.80 -3.59
C GLY A 430 -17.31 5.31 -2.47
N PHE A 431 -16.78 4.33 -1.75
CA PHE A 431 -15.82 4.52 -0.69
C PHE A 431 -14.75 3.45 -0.76
N SER A 432 -13.51 3.89 -0.88
CA SER A 432 -12.35 3.00 -0.78
C SER A 432 -11.68 3.17 0.58
N LEU A 433 -11.43 2.05 1.26
CA LEU A 433 -10.66 1.97 2.49
C LEU A 433 -9.23 1.55 2.15
N LEU A 434 -8.30 2.49 2.29
CA LEU A 434 -6.88 2.28 1.99
C LEU A 434 -6.11 1.97 3.28
N ASN A 435 -4.98 1.25 3.19
CA ASN A 435 -4.11 1.03 4.35
C ASN A 435 -2.63 0.84 3.96
N ASP A 436 -1.74 0.94 4.95
CA ASP A 436 -0.29 0.80 4.78
C ASP A 436 0.30 -0.55 5.26
N SER A 437 -0.51 -1.43 5.88
CA SER A 437 0.05 -2.64 6.50
C SER A 437 -0.95 -3.72 6.93
N LYS A 438 -2.25 -3.54 6.65
CA LYS A 438 -3.29 -4.47 7.07
C LYS A 438 -3.74 -5.33 5.90
N TYR A 439 -4.23 -6.55 6.21
CA TYR A 439 -4.60 -7.54 5.19
C TYR A 439 -5.96 -8.18 5.43
N GLY A 440 -6.50 -8.15 6.67
CA GLY A 440 -7.80 -8.72 6.99
C GLY A 440 -8.93 -7.72 6.77
N TYR A 441 -9.98 -8.15 6.09
CA TYR A 441 -11.17 -7.34 5.82
C TYR A 441 -12.43 -8.18 5.94
N ASP A 442 -13.55 -7.52 6.15
CA ASP A 442 -14.86 -8.10 5.87
C ASP A 442 -15.84 -7.04 5.35
N ALA A 443 -16.86 -7.50 4.63
CA ALA A 443 -17.99 -6.69 4.24
C ALA A 443 -19.28 -7.45 4.48
N LYS A 444 -20.28 -6.79 5.12
CA LYS A 444 -21.59 -7.37 5.42
C LYS A 444 -22.67 -6.30 5.25
N GLY A 445 -23.60 -6.53 4.32
CA GLY A 445 -24.55 -5.51 3.91
C GLY A 445 -23.80 -4.26 3.38
N ASN A 446 -24.11 -3.12 3.97
CA ASN A 446 -23.45 -1.86 3.64
C ASN A 446 -22.24 -1.52 4.55
N VAL A 447 -21.78 -2.44 5.39
CA VAL A 447 -20.65 -2.18 6.32
C VAL A 447 -19.38 -2.81 5.80
N LEU A 448 -18.33 -1.99 5.58
CA LEU A 448 -16.97 -2.41 5.29
C LEU A 448 -16.11 -2.28 6.54
N ARG A 449 -15.35 -3.32 6.90
CA ARG A 449 -14.46 -3.33 8.05
C ARG A 449 -13.02 -3.70 7.67
N LEU A 450 -12.06 -3.11 8.36
CA LEU A 450 -10.64 -3.46 8.31
C LEU A 450 -10.24 -4.06 9.66
N SER A 451 -9.64 -5.24 9.64
CA SER A 451 -9.06 -5.89 10.82
C SER A 451 -7.73 -5.26 11.16
N LEU A 452 -7.59 -4.72 12.36
CA LEU A 452 -6.44 -3.92 12.77
C LEU A 452 -5.43 -4.74 13.59
N LEU A 453 -5.91 -5.44 14.64
CA LEU A 453 -5.11 -6.24 15.55
C LEU A 453 -5.90 -7.45 16.04
N ARG A 454 -5.23 -8.53 16.37
CA ARG A 454 -5.77 -9.65 17.13
C ARG A 454 -4.68 -10.25 18.01
N SER A 455 -5.05 -10.89 19.11
CA SER A 455 -4.07 -11.40 20.09
C SER A 455 -4.36 -12.84 20.48
N PRO A 456 -4.04 -13.81 19.60
CA PRO A 456 -4.05 -15.22 19.98
C PRO A 456 -2.98 -15.50 21.05
N GLU A 457 -3.12 -16.59 21.79
CA GLU A 457 -2.14 -17.01 22.80
C GLU A 457 -1.32 -18.23 22.36
N TRP A 458 -1.63 -18.83 21.22
CA TRP A 458 -0.92 -19.99 20.69
C TRP A 458 -0.71 -19.87 19.18
N PRO A 459 0.52 -20.18 18.67
CA PRO A 459 1.70 -20.69 19.38
C PRO A 459 2.58 -19.62 20.05
N ASP A 460 2.30 -18.33 19.84
CA ASP A 460 2.97 -17.22 20.52
C ASP A 460 2.05 -16.61 21.57
N PRO A 461 2.33 -16.79 22.89
CA PRO A 461 1.47 -16.27 23.95
C PRO A 461 1.48 -14.75 24.09
N HIS A 462 2.39 -14.05 23.39
CA HIS A 462 2.53 -12.60 23.41
C HIS A 462 2.26 -11.98 22.04
N ALA A 463 1.59 -12.72 21.14
CA ALA A 463 1.26 -12.22 19.82
C ALA A 463 0.52 -10.88 19.87
N ASP A 464 1.03 -9.90 19.11
CA ASP A 464 0.50 -8.54 18.98
C ASP A 464 0.43 -7.70 20.27
N GLU A 465 0.98 -8.15 21.40
CA GLU A 465 1.08 -7.36 22.63
C GLU A 465 2.11 -6.23 22.46
N GLY A 466 1.73 -4.98 22.81
CA GLY A 466 2.63 -3.81 22.82
C GLY A 466 2.15 -2.66 21.96
N GLU A 467 3.10 -1.86 21.45
CA GLU A 467 2.83 -0.62 20.71
C GLU A 467 2.73 -0.87 19.21
N HIS A 468 1.71 -0.28 18.59
CA HIS A 468 1.47 -0.37 17.16
C HIS A 468 1.19 0.99 16.55
N ASP A 469 1.89 1.30 15.44
CA ASP A 469 1.70 2.51 14.65
C ASP A 469 1.41 2.13 13.19
N PHE A 470 0.26 2.51 12.67
CA PHE A 470 -0.15 2.25 11.29
C PHE A 470 -1.12 3.31 10.77
N THR A 471 -1.32 3.34 9.44
CA THR A 471 -2.23 4.28 8.80
C THR A 471 -3.25 3.55 7.95
N TYR A 472 -4.50 3.99 8.01
CA TYR A 472 -5.50 3.72 7.00
C TYR A 472 -6.14 5.04 6.54
N SER A 473 -6.79 5.02 5.37
CA SER A 473 -7.34 6.23 4.80
C SER A 473 -8.75 6.03 4.30
N MET A 474 -9.59 7.04 4.49
CA MET A 474 -10.93 7.16 3.96
C MET A 474 -10.87 7.90 2.62
N TYR A 475 -11.27 7.26 1.54
CA TYR A 475 -11.31 7.84 0.20
C TYR A 475 -12.73 7.78 -0.37
N PRO A 476 -13.58 8.79 -0.10
CA PRO A 476 -14.88 8.91 -0.76
C PRO A 476 -14.68 9.37 -2.21
N HIS A 477 -15.47 8.84 -3.14
CA HIS A 477 -15.30 9.15 -4.57
C HIS A 477 -16.57 9.04 -5.38
N ALA A 478 -16.59 9.70 -6.54
CA ALA A 478 -17.61 9.53 -7.57
C ALA A 478 -17.36 8.24 -8.37
N GLY A 479 -18.41 7.61 -8.86
CA GLY A 479 -18.34 6.43 -9.69
C GLY A 479 -17.76 5.21 -8.98
N THR A 480 -17.28 4.26 -9.79
CA THR A 480 -16.66 3.00 -9.32
C THR A 480 -15.21 3.20 -8.91
N TRP A 481 -14.63 2.21 -8.24
CA TRP A 481 -13.21 2.18 -7.88
C TRP A 481 -12.26 2.35 -9.10
N ARG A 482 -12.71 1.93 -10.29
CA ARG A 482 -11.94 2.10 -11.54
C ARG A 482 -11.89 3.56 -11.97
N GLU A 483 -13.02 4.24 -11.95
CA GLU A 483 -13.14 5.67 -12.31
C GLU A 483 -12.45 6.56 -11.29
N ALA A 484 -12.45 6.14 -10.02
CA ALA A 484 -11.76 6.79 -8.91
C ALA A 484 -10.25 6.53 -8.90
N GLU A 485 -9.73 5.63 -9.74
CA GLU A 485 -8.32 5.21 -9.77
C GLU A 485 -7.83 4.71 -8.39
N THR A 486 -8.66 3.98 -7.66
CA THR A 486 -8.37 3.50 -6.29
C THR A 486 -7.05 2.74 -6.20
N VAL A 487 -6.68 1.97 -7.24
CA VAL A 487 -5.37 1.29 -7.33
C VAL A 487 -4.22 2.28 -7.14
N ARG A 488 -4.28 3.44 -7.80
CA ARG A 488 -3.26 4.49 -7.68
C ARG A 488 -3.26 5.11 -6.29
N ARG A 489 -4.45 5.40 -5.72
CA ARG A 489 -4.56 5.98 -4.37
C ARG A 489 -3.98 5.04 -3.31
N GLY A 490 -4.22 3.73 -3.43
CA GLY A 490 -3.61 2.71 -2.57
C GLY A 490 -2.08 2.69 -2.67
N LEU A 491 -1.55 2.76 -3.90
CA LEU A 491 -0.11 2.83 -4.13
C LEU A 491 0.52 4.14 -3.63
N GLU A 492 -0.13 5.27 -3.81
CA GLU A 492 0.36 6.57 -3.32
C GLU A 492 0.47 6.64 -1.79
N LEU A 493 -0.45 6.02 -1.05
CA LEU A 493 -0.37 5.92 0.41
C LEU A 493 0.87 5.13 0.86
N ASN A 494 1.23 4.07 0.12
CA ASN A 494 2.31 3.14 0.46
C ASN A 494 3.67 3.61 -0.10
N TYR A 495 3.75 4.04 -1.37
CA TYR A 495 4.99 4.54 -1.99
C TYR A 495 5.11 6.05 -1.84
N ARG A 496 5.64 6.51 -0.73
CA ARG A 496 5.82 7.95 -0.48
C ARG A 496 6.84 8.56 -1.44
N LEU A 497 6.70 9.86 -1.72
CA LEU A 497 7.72 10.64 -2.41
C LEU A 497 9.02 10.66 -1.59
N LEU A 498 10.15 10.66 -2.27
CA LEU A 498 11.48 10.58 -1.66
C LEU A 498 12.16 11.96 -1.71
N PRO A 499 12.10 12.78 -0.66
CA PRO A 499 12.75 14.08 -0.62
C PRO A 499 14.23 13.95 -0.28
N MET A 500 15.07 14.80 -0.91
CA MET A 500 16.49 14.90 -0.65
C MET A 500 16.94 16.37 -0.74
N ALA A 501 17.43 16.93 0.35
CA ALA A 501 18.14 18.20 0.31
C ALA A 501 19.54 17.98 -0.30
N VAL A 502 19.93 18.86 -1.20
CA VAL A 502 21.21 18.78 -1.93
C VAL A 502 21.94 20.11 -1.92
N GLU A 503 23.21 20.11 -2.30
CA GLU A 503 23.97 21.34 -2.51
C GLU A 503 23.67 21.92 -3.90
N LYS A 504 23.97 23.22 -4.06
CA LYS A 504 23.85 23.92 -5.35
C LYS A 504 24.99 23.53 -6.26
N HIS A 505 24.69 23.06 -7.46
CA HIS A 505 25.68 22.76 -8.49
C HIS A 505 25.06 22.83 -9.88
N GLU A 506 25.92 22.91 -10.90
CA GLU A 506 25.51 22.72 -12.29
C GLU A 506 25.35 21.24 -12.59
N GLY A 507 24.44 20.90 -13.51
CA GLY A 507 24.22 19.54 -13.93
C GLY A 507 23.63 19.46 -15.34
N ALA A 508 23.82 18.33 -16.00
CA ALA A 508 23.32 18.08 -17.35
C ALA A 508 21.80 17.77 -17.38
N LEU A 509 21.23 17.31 -16.26
CA LEU A 509 19.82 17.02 -16.15
C LEU A 509 19.04 18.30 -15.76
N PRO A 510 17.84 18.49 -16.35
CA PRO A 510 17.01 19.65 -16.00
C PRO A 510 16.47 19.54 -14.56
N ALA A 511 16.00 20.63 -14.01
CA ALA A 511 15.46 20.70 -12.65
C ALA A 511 14.16 19.88 -12.44
N THR A 512 13.50 19.44 -13.52
CA THR A 512 12.35 18.52 -13.49
C THR A 512 12.49 17.56 -14.64
N TYR A 513 12.43 16.25 -14.36
CA TYR A 513 12.63 15.21 -15.37
C TYR A 513 11.87 13.93 -15.04
N SER A 514 11.40 13.23 -16.09
CA SER A 514 10.80 11.90 -16.02
C SER A 514 11.65 10.93 -16.81
N PHE A 515 12.06 9.82 -16.19
CA PHE A 515 12.90 8.81 -16.82
C PHE A 515 12.07 7.78 -17.61
N VAL A 516 10.90 7.41 -17.06
CA VAL A 516 10.01 6.40 -17.63
C VAL A 516 8.57 6.87 -17.47
N GLN A 517 7.79 6.74 -18.55
CA GLN A 517 6.34 7.02 -18.54
C GLN A 517 5.59 5.87 -19.21
N LEU A 518 4.40 5.57 -18.69
CA LEU A 518 3.50 4.59 -19.28
C LEU A 518 2.15 5.25 -19.59
N GLU A 519 1.64 5.02 -20.78
CA GLU A 519 0.34 5.47 -21.24
C GLU A 519 -0.38 4.32 -21.96
N PRO A 520 -1.71 4.18 -21.75
CA PRO A 520 -2.63 4.99 -20.95
C PRO A 520 -2.52 4.76 -19.45
N ASN A 521 -3.36 5.46 -18.66
CA ASN A 521 -3.32 5.49 -17.20
C ASN A 521 -3.82 4.20 -16.50
N ASN A 522 -4.26 3.19 -17.24
CA ASN A 522 -4.74 1.90 -16.71
C ASN A 522 -3.63 0.87 -16.45
N VAL A 523 -2.37 1.27 -16.45
CA VAL A 523 -1.23 0.40 -16.16
C VAL A 523 -0.41 0.88 -14.98
N VAL A 524 0.20 -0.07 -14.25
CA VAL A 524 1.10 0.18 -13.12
C VAL A 524 2.44 -0.47 -13.37
N LEU A 525 3.51 0.32 -13.35
CA LEU A 525 4.89 -0.19 -13.34
C LEU A 525 5.21 -0.75 -11.94
N THR A 526 5.23 -2.05 -11.82
CA THR A 526 5.50 -2.74 -10.54
C THR A 526 6.98 -2.93 -10.28
N ALA A 527 7.75 -3.33 -11.30
CA ALA A 527 9.18 -3.52 -11.17
C ALA A 527 9.94 -2.77 -12.28
N MET A 528 11.06 -2.18 -11.90
CA MET A 528 12.10 -1.67 -12.77
C MET A 528 13.43 -2.07 -12.17
N LYS A 529 14.15 -2.95 -12.84
CA LYS A 529 15.39 -3.56 -12.34
C LYS A 529 16.39 -3.83 -13.45
N LYS A 530 17.65 -4.08 -13.07
CA LYS A 530 18.65 -4.66 -13.95
C LYS A 530 18.23 -6.09 -14.34
N ALA A 531 18.44 -6.48 -15.60
CA ALA A 531 18.25 -7.86 -16.05
C ALA A 531 19.19 -8.83 -15.32
N GLU A 532 18.79 -10.10 -15.19
CA GLU A 532 19.60 -11.12 -14.51
C GLU A 532 20.89 -11.43 -15.28
N ASP A 533 20.81 -11.61 -16.61
CA ASP A 533 21.89 -12.14 -17.44
C ASP A 533 22.75 -11.06 -18.13
N ASP A 534 22.27 -9.80 -18.17
CA ASP A 534 22.98 -8.70 -18.84
C ASP A 534 22.70 -7.34 -18.17
N ASP A 535 23.19 -6.24 -18.79
CA ASP A 535 23.04 -4.87 -18.26
C ASP A 535 21.80 -4.14 -18.76
N ALA A 536 20.82 -4.85 -19.33
CA ALA A 536 19.57 -4.27 -19.77
C ALA A 536 18.67 -3.87 -18.57
N LEU A 537 17.76 -2.94 -18.84
CA LEU A 537 16.70 -2.52 -17.91
C LEU A 537 15.44 -3.35 -18.16
N VAL A 538 14.93 -3.98 -17.14
CA VAL A 538 13.64 -4.70 -17.16
C VAL A 538 12.57 -3.81 -16.60
N LEU A 539 11.49 -3.61 -17.35
CA LEU A 539 10.28 -2.89 -16.98
C LEU A 539 9.12 -3.88 -16.95
N ARG A 540 8.52 -4.10 -15.76
CA ARG A 540 7.35 -4.98 -15.60
C ARG A 540 6.17 -4.18 -15.13
N PHE A 541 5.06 -4.29 -15.85
CA PHE A 541 3.82 -3.60 -15.55
C PHE A 541 2.61 -4.51 -15.76
N TYR A 542 1.47 -4.15 -15.19
CA TYR A 542 0.21 -4.85 -15.42
C TYR A 542 -0.91 -3.87 -15.72
N GLU A 543 -1.89 -4.34 -16.48
CA GLU A 543 -3.16 -3.63 -16.74
C GLU A 543 -4.13 -3.91 -15.58
N TRP A 544 -4.65 -2.84 -14.93
CA TRP A 544 -5.48 -3.00 -13.72
C TRP A 544 -6.98 -2.72 -13.92
N ALA A 545 -7.37 -2.11 -15.02
CA ALA A 545 -8.76 -1.65 -15.24
C ALA A 545 -9.64 -2.63 -16.01
N GLY A 546 -9.06 -3.77 -16.49
CA GLY A 546 -9.76 -4.74 -17.31
C GLY A 546 -9.97 -4.28 -18.76
N LYS A 547 -9.04 -3.48 -19.31
CA LYS A 547 -9.12 -2.91 -20.66
C LYS A 547 -8.02 -3.44 -21.57
N GLU A 548 -8.40 -3.95 -22.73
CA GLU A 548 -7.46 -4.30 -23.79
C GLU A 548 -6.98 -3.05 -24.55
N GLY A 549 -5.70 -3.00 -24.94
CA GLY A 549 -5.17 -1.91 -25.73
C GLY A 549 -3.64 -1.87 -25.76
N ASP A 550 -3.11 -0.95 -26.55
CA ASP A 550 -1.68 -0.74 -26.65
C ASP A 550 -1.18 0.20 -25.55
N VAL A 551 -0.12 -0.22 -24.87
CA VAL A 551 0.60 0.55 -23.86
C VAL A 551 1.86 1.13 -24.49
N THR A 552 1.99 2.45 -24.44
CA THR A 552 3.21 3.16 -24.81
C THR A 552 4.11 3.30 -23.61
N VAL A 553 5.31 2.77 -23.69
CA VAL A 553 6.37 2.90 -22.68
C VAL A 553 7.42 3.87 -23.20
N GLN A 554 7.50 5.06 -22.59
CA GLN A 554 8.60 6.01 -22.79
C GLN A 554 9.78 5.53 -21.95
N VAL A 555 10.93 5.28 -22.59
CA VAL A 555 12.15 4.79 -21.94
C VAL A 555 13.25 5.85 -21.97
N PRO A 556 14.31 5.74 -21.14
CA PRO A 556 15.42 6.69 -21.13
C PRO A 556 16.07 6.88 -22.52
N ALA A 557 16.50 8.08 -22.82
CA ALA A 557 16.90 8.54 -24.14
C ALA A 557 18.08 7.75 -24.80
N ARG A 558 18.85 6.97 -24.01
CA ARG A 558 19.99 6.16 -24.51
C ARG A 558 19.60 4.75 -24.91
N ALA A 559 18.33 4.38 -24.83
CA ALA A 559 17.86 3.07 -25.25
C ALA A 559 18.05 2.87 -26.75
N HIS A 560 18.56 1.70 -27.16
CA HIS A 560 18.79 1.38 -28.57
C HIS A 560 18.00 0.17 -29.09
N SER A 561 17.53 -0.71 -28.18
CA SER A 561 16.66 -1.83 -28.54
C SER A 561 15.73 -2.20 -27.40
N ALA A 562 14.62 -2.83 -27.73
CA ALA A 562 13.65 -3.33 -26.77
C ALA A 562 13.11 -4.69 -27.22
N THR A 563 12.84 -5.57 -26.26
CA THR A 563 12.23 -6.88 -26.49
C THR A 563 11.11 -7.12 -25.46
N GLU A 564 10.07 -7.84 -25.86
CA GLU A 564 9.12 -8.43 -24.92
C GLU A 564 9.70 -9.72 -24.37
N THR A 565 9.53 -9.95 -23.06
CA THR A 565 10.00 -11.15 -22.38
C THR A 565 8.91 -11.78 -21.54
N ASP A 566 9.09 -13.05 -21.17
CA ASP A 566 8.30 -13.67 -20.10
C ASP A 566 8.77 -13.19 -18.71
N LEU A 567 8.15 -13.74 -17.65
CA LEU A 567 8.50 -13.41 -16.25
C LEU A 567 9.93 -13.86 -15.86
N MET A 568 10.51 -14.81 -16.60
CA MET A 568 11.87 -15.31 -16.43
C MET A 568 12.88 -14.61 -17.36
N GLU A 569 12.49 -13.49 -17.95
CA GLU A 569 13.30 -12.65 -18.87
C GLU A 569 13.70 -13.34 -20.18
N LYS A 570 13.06 -14.46 -20.55
CA LYS A 570 13.26 -15.10 -21.85
C LYS A 570 12.55 -14.28 -22.93
N VAL A 571 13.28 -13.99 -24.01
CA VAL A 571 12.77 -13.17 -25.12
C VAL A 571 11.62 -13.88 -25.84
N LEU A 572 10.49 -13.18 -25.96
CA LEU A 572 9.30 -13.60 -26.71
C LEU A 572 9.28 -12.96 -28.12
N GLY A 573 9.77 -11.74 -28.25
CA GLY A 573 9.80 -11.03 -29.54
C GLY A 573 10.47 -9.67 -29.44
N GLU A 574 10.86 -9.14 -30.59
CA GLU A 574 11.42 -7.79 -30.75
C GLU A 574 10.30 -6.75 -30.70
N LEU A 575 10.56 -5.63 -30.04
CA LEU A 575 9.66 -4.50 -29.97
C LEU A 575 10.28 -3.29 -30.69
N PRO A 576 9.56 -2.67 -31.65
CA PRO A 576 10.06 -1.48 -32.33
C PRO A 576 10.26 -0.33 -31.34
N LEU A 577 11.50 0.14 -31.22
CA LEU A 577 11.85 1.35 -30.47
C LEU A 577 11.91 2.53 -31.43
N ARG A 578 11.04 3.53 -31.24
CA ARG A 578 10.99 4.75 -32.06
C ARG A 578 10.96 5.97 -31.15
N GLU A 579 11.90 6.88 -31.32
CA GLU A 579 11.98 8.14 -30.56
C GLU A 579 11.91 7.92 -29.03
N GLY A 580 12.54 6.86 -28.52
CA GLY A 580 12.52 6.51 -27.10
C GLY A 580 11.17 5.93 -26.61
N LYS A 581 10.30 5.48 -27.52
CA LYS A 581 9.00 4.88 -27.20
C LYS A 581 8.90 3.47 -27.73
N VAL A 582 8.30 2.61 -26.93
CA VAL A 582 7.96 1.22 -27.25
C VAL A 582 6.45 1.05 -27.09
N SER A 583 5.79 0.39 -28.06
CA SER A 583 4.38 0.02 -27.95
C SER A 583 4.23 -1.47 -27.70
N VAL A 584 3.43 -1.83 -26.69
CA VAL A 584 3.17 -3.22 -26.30
C VAL A 584 1.68 -3.45 -26.17
N HIS A 585 1.15 -4.43 -26.88
CA HIS A 585 -0.25 -4.81 -26.75
C HIS A 585 -0.51 -5.53 -25.44
N THR A 586 -1.56 -5.15 -24.71
CA THR A 586 -1.89 -5.67 -23.38
C THR A 586 -3.37 -6.07 -23.35
N ARG A 587 -3.65 -7.28 -22.90
CA ARG A 587 -4.99 -7.77 -22.62
C ARG A 587 -5.46 -7.35 -21.23
N PRO A 588 -6.76 -7.47 -20.91
CA PRO A 588 -7.28 -7.22 -19.57
C PRO A 588 -6.51 -7.98 -18.50
N TYR A 589 -6.04 -7.26 -17.46
CA TYR A 589 -5.29 -7.80 -16.31
C TYR A 589 -3.97 -8.51 -16.65
N GLU A 590 -3.43 -8.30 -17.84
CA GLU A 590 -2.20 -8.93 -18.28
C GLU A 590 -0.96 -8.27 -17.65
N ILE A 591 0.02 -9.12 -17.27
CA ILE A 591 1.35 -8.70 -16.86
C ILE A 591 2.25 -8.71 -18.07
N LYS A 592 2.94 -7.60 -18.35
CA LYS A 592 3.90 -7.45 -19.42
C LYS A 592 5.29 -7.15 -18.87
N THR A 593 6.29 -7.68 -19.55
CA THR A 593 7.69 -7.40 -19.25
C THR A 593 8.39 -6.95 -20.53
N VAL A 594 9.00 -5.77 -20.45
CA VAL A 594 9.80 -5.17 -21.53
C VAL A 594 11.24 -5.06 -21.06
N LYS A 595 12.17 -5.58 -21.84
CA LYS A 595 13.61 -5.49 -21.61
C LYS A 595 14.19 -4.47 -22.59
N VAL A 596 14.92 -3.49 -22.06
CA VAL A 596 15.47 -2.36 -22.82
C VAL A 596 16.98 -2.36 -22.68
N SER A 597 17.69 -2.38 -23.80
CA SER A 597 19.15 -2.34 -23.83
C SER A 597 19.67 -0.95 -24.13
N PHE A 598 20.83 -0.61 -23.56
CA PHE A 598 21.52 0.66 -23.71
C PHE A 598 22.86 0.48 -24.41
N GLY A 599 23.27 1.47 -25.20
CA GLY A 599 24.63 1.52 -25.75
C GLY A 599 25.65 1.59 -24.60
N LYS A 600 26.88 1.14 -24.87
CA LYS A 600 27.99 1.27 -23.90
C LYS A 600 28.12 2.73 -23.47
N ILE A 601 28.32 2.93 -22.19
CA ILE A 601 28.73 4.24 -21.65
C ILE A 601 30.17 4.45 -22.09
N GLU A 602 30.41 5.37 -23.07
CA GLU A 602 31.75 5.80 -23.47
C GLU A 602 32.38 6.69 -22.40
#